data_a75cc18c57e466ae05c10e97af487ed6
#
_entry.id   a75cc18c57e466ae05c10e97af487ed6
#
_cell.length_a   1.000
_cell.length_b   1.000
_cell.length_c   1.000
_cell.angle_alpha   90.00
_cell.angle_beta   90.00
_cell.angle_gamma   90.00
#
_symmetry.space_group_name_H-M   'P 1'
#
loop_
_entity.id
_entity.type
_entity.pdbx_description
1 polymer ?
#
loop_
_entity_poly.entity_id
_entity_poly.type
_entity_poly.pdbx_seq_one_letter_code
_entity_poly.pdbx_strand_id
1 'polypeptide(L)'
;MGPPPKSNARRRNAQVAMTRLPAGGREGEPPKWPLMDDVVTVAKRDMARRQADELELALMEPDLSGRERAAKQRKMDGAQSMATVLDKQIEAQASLEAELWRDLWSTPQAVAWERMGWTREVAQYVRWKVKAELGDLDASKEARQLADRLGLTPLAMLRLRWEIALDEVAEQRQERTTRAKRSARQRLKVVDSDAVAGS
;
A
#
# COMPACT_ATOMS: atom_id res chain seq x y z
N MET A 1 27.14 -7.86 -6.52
CA MET A 1 26.02 -8.42 -5.72
C MET A 1 26.36 -9.84 -5.34
N GLY A 2 26.32 -10.20 -4.04
CA GLY A 2 26.52 -11.58 -3.60
C GLY A 2 25.30 -12.47 -3.91
N PRO A 3 25.45 -13.81 -3.96
CA PRO A 3 24.35 -14.72 -4.22
C PRO A 3 23.28 -14.63 -3.13
N PRO A 4 22.00 -14.87 -3.48
CA PRO A 4 20.92 -14.82 -2.50
C PRO A 4 21.14 -15.81 -1.35
N PRO A 5 20.71 -15.48 -0.12
CA PRO A 5 20.88 -16.37 1.01
C PRO A 5 20.11 -17.68 0.81
N LYS A 6 20.77 -18.80 1.10
CA LYS A 6 20.17 -20.13 1.03
C LYS A 6 19.07 -20.30 2.09
N SER A 7 18.04 -21.09 1.78
CA SER A 7 16.98 -21.44 2.74
C SER A 7 17.54 -22.08 4.02
N ASN A 8 16.81 -21.98 5.13
CA ASN A 8 17.24 -22.45 6.46
C ASN A 8 17.71 -23.91 6.51
N ALA A 9 17.13 -24.78 5.70
CA ALA A 9 17.46 -26.21 5.65
C ALA A 9 18.89 -26.54 5.20
N ARG A 10 19.63 -25.55 4.65
CA ARG A 10 20.97 -25.75 4.07
C ARG A 10 22.08 -24.90 4.71
N ARG A 11 21.81 -24.17 5.80
CA ARG A 11 22.81 -23.34 6.46
C ARG A 11 23.53 -24.12 7.57
N ARG A 12 24.87 -24.10 7.58
CA ARG A 12 25.70 -24.63 8.67
C ARG A 12 25.50 -23.89 10.00
N ASN A 13 25.05 -22.63 9.99
CA ASN A 13 24.67 -21.85 11.19
C ASN A 13 23.13 -21.77 11.26
N ALA A 14 22.53 -22.81 11.81
CA ALA A 14 21.08 -22.91 12.05
C ALA A 14 20.54 -21.95 13.13
N GLN A 15 21.42 -21.11 13.75
CA GLN A 15 21.05 -20.27 14.88
C GLN A 15 20.17 -19.08 14.53
N VAL A 16 19.96 -18.76 13.26
CA VAL A 16 19.10 -17.64 12.87
C VAL A 16 18.12 -18.07 11.79
N ALA A 17 17.02 -18.61 12.24
CA ALA A 17 15.92 -19.05 11.38
C ALA A 17 15.27 -17.87 10.63
N MET A 18 14.84 -18.10 9.39
CA MET A 18 13.95 -17.20 8.66
C MET A 18 12.53 -17.34 9.24
N THR A 19 11.84 -16.24 9.42
CA THR A 19 10.41 -16.24 9.76
C THR A 19 9.62 -16.45 8.48
N ARG A 20 8.84 -17.53 8.44
CA ARG A 20 7.95 -17.82 7.32
C ARG A 20 6.64 -17.07 7.49
N LEU A 21 6.28 -16.29 6.48
CA LEU A 21 5.02 -15.60 6.37
C LEU A 21 4.08 -16.40 5.47
N PRO A 22 2.78 -16.52 5.80
CA PRO A 22 1.84 -17.28 4.98
C PRO A 22 1.67 -16.64 3.60
N ALA A 23 1.72 -17.42 2.54
CA ALA A 23 1.55 -16.93 1.16
C ALA A 23 0.16 -16.29 0.93
N GLY A 24 -0.88 -16.80 1.59
CA GLY A 24 -2.23 -16.26 1.52
C GLY A 24 -2.42 -14.91 2.22
N GLY A 25 -1.38 -14.39 2.89
CA GLY A 25 -1.48 -13.14 3.63
C GLY A 25 -2.19 -13.25 4.97
N ARG A 26 -2.62 -12.11 5.50
CA ARG A 26 -3.40 -12.03 6.74
C ARG A 26 -4.90 -12.16 6.42
N GLU A 27 -5.60 -12.96 7.17
CA GLU A 27 -7.05 -13.09 7.09
C GLU A 27 -7.77 -12.11 8.02
N GLY A 28 -8.97 -11.69 7.63
CA GLY A 28 -9.84 -10.81 8.40
C GLY A 28 -9.70 -9.33 8.07
N GLU A 29 -10.60 -8.52 8.64
CA GLU A 29 -10.66 -7.08 8.43
C GLU A 29 -9.38 -6.37 8.92
N PRO A 30 -8.93 -5.32 8.22
CA PRO A 30 -7.80 -4.52 8.67
C PRO A 30 -8.09 -3.89 10.04
N PRO A 31 -7.07 -3.64 10.88
CA PRO A 31 -7.24 -2.90 12.12
C PRO A 31 -7.85 -1.53 11.87
N LYS A 32 -8.50 -0.97 12.91
CA LYS A 32 -9.00 0.40 12.84
C LYS A 32 -7.86 1.37 12.53
N TRP A 33 -8.11 2.31 11.62
CA TRP A 33 -7.15 3.37 11.27
C TRP A 33 -6.73 4.17 12.51
N PRO A 34 -5.42 4.27 12.84
CA PRO A 34 -4.97 4.82 14.12
C PRO A 34 -4.55 6.30 14.06
N LEU A 35 -4.48 6.92 12.86
CA LEU A 35 -4.04 8.30 12.72
C LEU A 35 -5.24 9.25 12.64
N MET A 36 -5.02 10.47 13.11
CA MET A 36 -5.97 11.57 12.92
C MET A 36 -5.91 12.08 11.47
N ASP A 37 -6.92 12.82 11.06
CA ASP A 37 -6.91 13.53 9.78
C ASP A 37 -5.71 14.48 9.69
N ASP A 38 -5.37 14.93 8.48
CA ASP A 38 -4.32 15.93 8.29
C ASP A 38 -4.76 17.28 8.84
N VAL A 39 -4.45 17.50 10.11
CA VAL A 39 -4.88 18.69 10.87
C VAL A 39 -4.48 19.99 10.17
N VAL A 40 -3.34 20.02 9.47
CA VAL A 40 -2.86 21.22 8.78
C VAL A 40 -3.74 21.54 7.58
N THR A 41 -4.07 20.54 6.78
CA THR A 41 -4.93 20.71 5.59
C THR A 41 -6.36 21.06 6.01
N VAL A 42 -6.88 20.40 7.05
CA VAL A 42 -8.19 20.70 7.64
C VAL A 42 -8.23 22.15 8.17
N ALA A 43 -7.22 22.57 8.93
CA ALA A 43 -7.16 23.93 9.45
C ALA A 43 -7.10 25.00 8.34
N LYS A 44 -6.33 24.75 7.27
CA LYS A 44 -6.29 25.65 6.09
C LYS A 44 -7.65 25.78 5.41
N ARG A 45 -8.36 24.66 5.24
CA ARG A 45 -9.73 24.66 4.70
C ARG A 45 -10.68 25.49 5.56
N ASP A 46 -10.63 25.28 6.88
CA ASP A 46 -11.52 25.97 7.82
C ASP A 46 -11.21 27.48 7.89
N MET A 47 -9.94 27.86 7.74
CA MET A 47 -9.55 29.26 7.60
C MET A 47 -10.10 29.88 6.31
N ALA A 48 -10.00 29.17 5.19
CA ALA A 48 -10.53 29.65 3.92
C ALA A 48 -12.06 29.82 3.96
N ARG A 49 -12.78 28.87 4.59
CA ARG A 49 -14.24 29.00 4.81
C ARG A 49 -14.60 30.21 5.65
N ARG A 50 -13.96 30.37 6.81
CA ARG A 50 -14.17 31.53 7.67
C ARG A 50 -13.92 32.84 6.95
N GLN A 51 -12.86 32.93 6.16
CA GLN A 51 -12.56 34.12 5.37
C GLN A 51 -13.65 34.38 4.32
N ALA A 52 -14.20 33.37 3.69
CA ALA A 52 -15.32 33.51 2.76
C ALA A 52 -16.58 34.03 3.47
N ASP A 53 -16.92 33.47 4.64
CA ASP A 53 -18.07 33.88 5.44
C ASP A 53 -17.94 35.32 5.92
N GLU A 54 -16.77 35.75 6.39
CA GLU A 54 -16.49 37.15 6.80
C GLU A 54 -16.65 38.13 5.63
N LEU A 55 -16.19 37.75 4.43
CA LEU A 55 -16.33 38.56 3.24
C LEU A 55 -17.76 38.60 2.73
N GLU A 56 -18.51 37.53 2.87
CA GLU A 56 -19.96 37.51 2.58
C GLU A 56 -20.72 38.47 3.47
N LEU A 57 -20.46 38.44 4.78
CA LEU A 57 -21.06 39.43 5.73
C LEU A 57 -20.67 40.86 5.38
N ALA A 58 -19.38 41.07 5.03
CA ALA A 58 -18.91 42.42 4.66
C ALA A 58 -19.46 42.92 3.31
N LEU A 59 -19.98 42.03 2.45
CA LEU A 59 -20.68 42.39 1.21
C LEU A 59 -22.14 42.84 1.44
N MET A 60 -22.71 42.51 2.60
CA MET A 60 -24.08 42.96 3.00
C MET A 60 -24.10 44.39 3.47
N GLU A 61 -22.97 45.04 3.72
CA GLU A 61 -22.90 46.47 4.10
C GLU A 61 -23.49 47.36 2.98
N PRO A 62 -24.43 48.28 3.32
CA PRO A 62 -25.14 49.06 2.30
C PRO A 62 -24.27 50.14 1.64
N ASP A 63 -23.26 50.69 2.33
CA ASP A 63 -22.48 51.86 1.91
C ASP A 63 -21.22 51.51 1.09
N LEU A 64 -21.08 50.28 0.64
CA LEU A 64 -19.94 49.85 -0.19
C LEU A 64 -19.97 50.46 -1.59
N SER A 65 -18.88 51.12 -1.97
CA SER A 65 -18.68 51.52 -3.37
C SER A 65 -18.62 50.29 -4.31
N GLY A 66 -18.99 50.46 -5.58
CA GLY A 66 -18.96 49.38 -6.58
C GLY A 66 -17.56 48.76 -6.73
N ARG A 67 -16.49 49.56 -6.56
CA ARG A 67 -15.11 49.05 -6.61
C ARG A 67 -14.75 48.18 -5.40
N GLU A 68 -15.15 48.59 -4.21
CA GLU A 68 -14.93 47.81 -2.98
C GLU A 68 -15.71 46.52 -2.99
N ARG A 69 -16.97 46.56 -3.41
CA ARG A 69 -17.84 45.40 -3.57
C ARG A 69 -17.20 44.38 -4.53
N ALA A 70 -16.74 44.82 -5.69
CA ALA A 70 -16.07 43.94 -6.67
C ALA A 70 -14.74 43.38 -6.14
N ALA A 71 -14.00 44.12 -5.33
CA ALA A 71 -12.78 43.65 -4.70
C ALA A 71 -13.04 42.59 -3.62
N LYS A 72 -14.03 42.81 -2.75
CA LYS A 72 -14.46 41.86 -1.72
C LYS A 72 -15.00 40.59 -2.35
N GLN A 73 -15.83 40.71 -3.41
CA GLN A 73 -16.37 39.55 -4.15
C GLN A 73 -15.26 38.66 -4.70
N ARG A 74 -14.26 39.21 -5.39
CA ARG A 74 -13.13 38.43 -5.91
C ARG A 74 -12.34 37.71 -4.82
N LYS A 75 -12.16 38.33 -3.65
CA LYS A 75 -11.50 37.70 -2.50
C LYS A 75 -12.36 36.55 -1.94
N MET A 76 -13.66 36.74 -1.83
CA MET A 76 -14.60 35.73 -1.37
C MET A 76 -14.59 34.52 -2.33
N ASP A 77 -14.71 34.78 -3.66
CA ASP A 77 -14.65 33.68 -4.67
C ASP A 77 -13.34 32.91 -4.60
N GLY A 78 -12.21 33.61 -4.37
CA GLY A 78 -10.89 32.98 -4.17
C GLY A 78 -10.84 32.12 -2.92
N ALA A 79 -11.39 32.59 -1.79
CA ALA A 79 -11.45 31.84 -0.55
C ALA A 79 -12.36 30.60 -0.66
N GLN A 80 -13.52 30.73 -1.30
CA GLN A 80 -14.44 29.62 -1.57
C GLN A 80 -13.79 28.57 -2.50
N SER A 81 -13.11 29.03 -3.56
CA SER A 81 -12.39 28.13 -4.45
C SER A 81 -11.29 27.36 -3.72
N MET A 82 -10.52 28.03 -2.86
CA MET A 82 -9.48 27.40 -2.03
C MET A 82 -10.08 26.35 -1.09
N ALA A 83 -11.17 26.67 -0.40
CA ALA A 83 -11.86 25.73 0.49
C ALA A 83 -12.32 24.48 -0.28
N THR A 84 -12.89 24.66 -1.47
CA THR A 84 -13.34 23.56 -2.32
C THR A 84 -12.18 22.67 -2.77
N VAL A 85 -11.03 23.24 -3.13
CA VAL A 85 -9.83 22.47 -3.52
C VAL A 85 -9.31 21.65 -2.34
N LEU A 86 -9.27 22.26 -1.15
CA LEU A 86 -8.81 21.56 0.06
C LEU A 86 -9.78 20.46 0.49
N ASP A 87 -11.08 20.64 0.33
CA ASP A 87 -12.08 19.58 0.58
C ASP A 87 -11.84 18.37 -0.32
N LYS A 88 -11.66 18.60 -1.62
CA LYS A 88 -11.36 17.53 -2.57
C LYS A 88 -10.02 16.83 -2.27
N GLN A 89 -9.02 17.58 -1.83
CA GLN A 89 -7.74 17.02 -1.43
C GLN A 89 -7.88 16.10 -0.22
N ILE A 90 -8.63 16.53 0.81
CA ILE A 90 -8.91 15.74 2.01
C ILE A 90 -9.65 14.45 1.66
N GLU A 91 -10.70 14.56 0.83
CA GLU A 91 -11.50 13.41 0.40
C GLU A 91 -10.66 12.40 -0.42
N ALA A 92 -9.90 12.89 -1.39
CA ALA A 92 -9.02 12.04 -2.21
C ALA A 92 -7.95 11.33 -1.35
N GLN A 93 -7.32 12.07 -0.42
CA GLN A 93 -6.35 11.49 0.49
C GLN A 93 -6.98 10.40 1.36
N ALA A 94 -8.13 10.65 1.97
CA ALA A 94 -8.82 9.68 2.82
C ALA A 94 -9.21 8.40 2.05
N SER A 95 -9.69 8.54 0.82
CA SER A 95 -10.05 7.41 -0.04
C SER A 95 -8.82 6.54 -0.38
N LEU A 96 -7.73 7.17 -0.80
CA LEU A 96 -6.48 6.47 -1.14
C LEU A 96 -5.83 5.83 0.10
N GLU A 97 -5.85 6.51 1.25
CA GLU A 97 -5.37 5.94 2.51
C GLU A 97 -6.18 4.69 2.89
N ALA A 98 -7.50 4.73 2.76
CA ALA A 98 -8.37 3.59 3.08
C ALA A 98 -8.16 2.40 2.14
N GLU A 99 -7.95 2.64 0.85
CA GLU A 99 -7.66 1.61 -0.14
C GLU A 99 -6.30 0.95 0.14
N LEU A 100 -5.23 1.75 0.21
CA LEU A 100 -3.88 1.24 0.47
C LEU A 100 -3.78 0.53 1.83
N TRP A 101 -4.50 1.02 2.85
CA TRP A 101 -4.58 0.37 4.17
C TRP A 101 -5.13 -1.04 4.06
N ARG A 102 -6.23 -1.22 3.35
CA ARG A 102 -6.87 -2.52 3.14
C ARG A 102 -5.95 -3.49 2.40
N ASP A 103 -5.31 -2.99 1.34
CA ASP A 103 -4.42 -3.80 0.52
C ASP A 103 -3.20 -4.28 1.31
N LEU A 104 -2.57 -3.41 2.07
CA LEU A 104 -1.40 -3.76 2.88
C LEU A 104 -1.74 -4.77 3.97
N TRP A 105 -2.90 -4.65 4.63
CA TRP A 105 -3.31 -5.57 5.68
C TRP A 105 -3.78 -6.93 5.16
N SER A 106 -3.89 -7.12 3.86
CA SER A 106 -4.09 -8.44 3.23
C SER A 106 -2.79 -9.16 2.87
N THR A 107 -1.64 -8.49 2.97
CA THR A 107 -0.34 -9.04 2.56
C THR A 107 0.24 -10.05 3.56
N PRO A 108 1.19 -10.90 3.15
CA PRO A 108 1.94 -11.77 4.05
C PRO A 108 2.65 -11.04 5.19
N GLN A 109 3.18 -9.84 4.92
CA GLN A 109 3.88 -9.01 5.90
C GLN A 109 2.96 -8.56 7.03
N ALA A 110 1.67 -8.39 6.78
CA ALA A 110 0.69 -7.97 7.77
C ALA A 110 0.62 -8.91 8.98
N VAL A 111 0.86 -10.21 8.78
CA VAL A 111 0.95 -11.18 9.89
C VAL A 111 2.09 -10.85 10.85
N ALA A 112 3.23 -10.41 10.32
CA ALA A 112 4.36 -9.99 11.15
C ALA A 112 4.08 -8.64 11.81
N TRP A 113 3.50 -7.68 11.10
CA TRP A 113 3.15 -6.38 11.66
C TRP A 113 2.16 -6.47 12.81
N GLU A 114 1.16 -7.35 12.69
CA GLU A 114 0.17 -7.59 13.74
C GLU A 114 0.84 -8.15 15.01
N ARG A 115 1.73 -9.15 14.86
CA ARG A 115 2.49 -9.72 15.98
C ARG A 115 3.38 -8.71 16.68
N MET A 116 3.94 -7.76 15.93
CA MET A 116 4.84 -6.72 16.45
C MET A 116 4.11 -5.46 16.90
N GLY A 117 2.79 -5.36 16.68
CA GLY A 117 2.01 -4.19 17.02
C GLY A 117 2.31 -2.97 16.16
N TRP A 118 2.80 -3.14 14.92
CA TRP A 118 3.24 -2.06 14.03
C TRP A 118 2.09 -1.36 13.29
N THR A 119 0.91 -1.37 13.87
CA THR A 119 -0.28 -0.74 13.27
C THR A 119 -0.05 0.73 12.94
N ARG A 120 0.62 1.46 13.83
CA ARG A 120 0.84 2.89 13.69
C ARG A 120 1.94 3.22 12.68
N GLU A 121 2.97 2.43 12.62
CA GLU A 121 4.08 2.51 11.66
C GLU A 121 3.59 2.25 10.23
N VAL A 122 2.75 1.24 10.05
CA VAL A 122 2.10 0.95 8.76
C VAL A 122 1.19 2.10 8.35
N ALA A 123 0.41 2.68 9.28
CA ALA A 123 -0.43 3.83 8.97
C ALA A 123 0.38 5.08 8.59
N GLN A 124 1.54 5.31 9.23
CA GLN A 124 2.46 6.37 8.82
C GLN A 124 2.99 6.15 7.41
N TYR A 125 3.36 4.91 7.09
CA TYR A 125 3.77 4.56 5.73
C TYR A 125 2.67 4.87 4.71
N VAL A 126 1.44 4.43 4.97
CA VAL A 126 0.27 4.69 4.10
C VAL A 126 0.11 6.19 3.86
N ARG A 127 0.13 7.00 4.92
CA ARG A 127 0.01 8.45 4.82
C ARG A 127 1.11 9.08 3.96
N TRP A 128 2.36 8.75 4.20
CA TRP A 128 3.47 9.28 3.42
C TRP A 128 3.45 8.79 1.97
N LYS A 129 3.05 7.54 1.76
CA LYS A 129 2.94 6.98 0.42
C LYS A 129 1.85 7.68 -0.40
N VAL A 130 0.68 7.90 0.17
CA VAL A 130 -0.42 8.63 -0.48
C VAL A 130 -0.03 10.09 -0.76
N LYS A 131 0.59 10.79 0.20
CA LYS A 131 1.09 12.15 -0.05
C LYS A 131 2.10 12.20 -1.18
N ALA A 132 3.01 11.23 -1.26
CA ALA A 132 3.96 11.10 -2.36
C ALA A 132 3.28 10.90 -3.71
N GLU A 133 2.23 10.10 -3.77
CA GLU A 133 1.43 9.88 -4.98
C GLU A 133 0.63 11.12 -5.41
N LEU A 134 0.26 11.95 -4.44
CA LEU A 134 -0.36 13.26 -4.69
C LEU A 134 0.64 14.37 -5.05
N GLY A 135 1.94 14.03 -5.18
CA GLY A 135 2.97 14.94 -5.69
C GLY A 135 3.93 15.52 -4.65
N ASP A 136 3.85 15.11 -3.38
CA ASP A 136 4.79 15.54 -2.35
C ASP A 136 6.12 14.78 -2.43
N LEU A 137 7.17 15.47 -2.89
CA LEU A 137 8.50 14.89 -3.08
C LEU A 137 9.21 14.54 -1.75
N ASP A 138 8.97 15.29 -0.70
CA ASP A 138 9.56 14.99 0.61
C ASP A 138 8.89 13.76 1.24
N ALA A 139 7.58 13.63 1.09
CA ALA A 139 6.85 12.43 1.47
C ALA A 139 7.39 11.17 0.78
N SER A 140 7.88 11.28 -0.46
CA SER A 140 8.48 10.15 -1.19
C SER A 140 9.74 9.59 -0.53
N LYS A 141 10.52 10.41 0.15
CA LYS A 141 11.73 9.98 0.87
C LYS A 141 11.35 9.17 2.11
N GLU A 142 10.40 9.70 2.89
CA GLU A 142 9.91 9.04 4.09
C GLU A 142 9.20 7.72 3.77
N ALA A 143 8.36 7.71 2.74
CA ALA A 143 7.69 6.50 2.29
C ALA A 143 8.69 5.39 1.92
N ARG A 144 9.78 5.71 1.22
CA ARG A 144 10.83 4.74 0.87
C ARG A 144 11.53 4.18 2.12
N GLN A 145 11.85 5.03 3.09
CA GLN A 145 12.49 4.58 4.33
C GLN A 145 11.58 3.66 5.13
N LEU A 146 10.29 3.99 5.24
CA LEU A 146 9.31 3.16 5.93
C LEU A 146 9.05 1.85 5.19
N ALA A 147 9.01 1.85 3.84
CA ALA A 147 8.89 0.63 3.05
C ALA A 147 10.01 -0.37 3.37
N ASP A 148 11.25 0.10 3.49
CA ASP A 148 12.38 -0.75 3.87
C ASP A 148 12.27 -1.27 5.31
N ARG A 149 11.79 -0.46 6.25
CA ARG A 149 11.58 -0.89 7.64
C ARG A 149 10.45 -1.90 7.78
N LEU A 150 9.39 -1.76 6.99
CA LEU A 150 8.20 -2.60 7.02
C LEU A 150 8.33 -3.91 6.21
N GLY A 151 9.46 -4.13 5.53
CA GLY A 151 9.65 -5.36 4.76
C GLY A 151 8.89 -5.38 3.43
N LEU A 152 8.59 -4.22 2.84
CA LEU A 152 7.84 -4.11 1.58
C LEU A 152 8.72 -4.28 0.34
N THR A 153 10.05 -4.32 0.50
CA THR A 153 10.99 -4.60 -0.58
C THR A 153 11.66 -5.96 -0.39
N PRO A 154 12.08 -6.66 -1.47
CA PRO A 154 12.78 -7.94 -1.34
C PRO A 154 14.03 -7.85 -0.46
N LEU A 155 14.78 -6.76 -0.55
CA LEU A 155 15.96 -6.55 0.28
C LEU A 155 15.61 -6.34 1.76
N ALA A 156 14.52 -5.60 2.03
CA ALA A 156 14.02 -5.40 3.38
C ALA A 156 13.55 -6.72 4.01
N MET A 157 12.83 -7.55 3.26
CA MET A 157 12.43 -8.90 3.71
C MET A 157 13.65 -9.75 4.08
N LEU A 158 14.71 -9.73 3.27
CA LEU A 158 15.95 -10.43 3.58
C LEU A 158 16.63 -9.92 4.85
N ARG A 159 16.65 -8.60 5.08
CA ARG A 159 17.20 -7.97 6.29
C ARG A 159 16.40 -8.35 7.54
N LEU A 160 15.07 -8.36 7.42
CA LEU A 160 14.15 -8.77 8.49
C LEU A 160 14.09 -10.29 8.67
N ARG A 161 14.74 -11.04 7.77
CA ARG A 161 14.72 -12.51 7.73
C ARG A 161 13.31 -13.08 7.56
N TRP A 162 12.53 -12.45 6.72
CA TRP A 162 11.21 -12.92 6.33
C TRP A 162 11.30 -13.63 4.98
N GLU A 163 10.62 -14.74 4.87
CA GLU A 163 10.37 -15.44 3.61
C GLU A 163 8.88 -15.75 3.51
N ILE A 164 8.32 -15.61 2.32
CA ILE A 164 6.94 -16.04 2.06
C ILE A 164 6.98 -17.55 1.91
N ALA A 165 6.19 -18.26 2.71
CA ALA A 165 6.03 -19.69 2.59
C ALA A 165 5.46 -20.00 1.20
N LEU A 166 6.18 -20.75 0.41
CA LEU A 166 5.62 -21.31 -0.82
C LEU A 166 4.46 -22.24 -0.40
N ASP A 167 3.38 -22.19 -1.14
CA ASP A 167 2.26 -23.10 -0.89
C ASP A 167 2.69 -24.52 -1.29
N GLU A 168 3.32 -25.24 -0.36
CA GLU A 168 3.85 -26.59 -0.59
C GLU A 168 2.78 -27.54 -1.16
N VAL A 169 1.50 -27.27 -0.84
CA VAL A 169 0.37 -28.03 -1.36
C VAL A 169 0.11 -27.72 -2.83
N ALA A 170 0.23 -26.46 -3.24
CA ALA A 170 0.10 -26.08 -4.65
C ALA A 170 1.29 -26.57 -5.48
N GLU A 171 2.51 -26.48 -4.95
CA GLU A 171 3.71 -27.03 -5.59
C GLU A 171 3.64 -28.57 -5.72
N GLN A 172 3.25 -29.27 -4.66
CA GLN A 172 3.07 -30.73 -4.72
C GLN A 172 1.98 -31.14 -5.71
N ARG A 173 0.89 -30.37 -5.84
CA ARG A 173 -0.13 -30.60 -6.87
C ARG A 173 0.40 -30.36 -8.27
N GLN A 174 1.19 -29.31 -8.49
CA GLN A 174 1.81 -29.02 -9.77
C GLN A 174 2.88 -30.08 -10.13
N GLU A 175 3.70 -30.51 -9.17
CA GLU A 175 4.68 -31.58 -9.38
C GLU A 175 4.00 -32.93 -9.69
N ARG A 176 2.91 -33.28 -9.00
CA ARG A 176 2.12 -34.48 -9.30
C ARG A 176 1.51 -34.42 -10.69
N THR A 177 0.96 -33.27 -11.10
CA THR A 177 0.39 -33.09 -12.44
C THR A 177 1.46 -33.12 -13.53
N THR A 178 2.63 -32.54 -13.32
CA THR A 178 3.73 -32.56 -14.27
C THR A 178 4.35 -33.96 -14.37
N ARG A 179 4.48 -34.69 -13.24
CA ARG A 179 4.96 -36.07 -13.20
C ARG A 179 3.99 -37.05 -13.90
N ALA A 180 2.68 -36.86 -13.68
CA ALA A 180 1.64 -37.63 -14.37
C ALA A 180 1.67 -37.41 -15.89
N LYS A 181 1.83 -36.16 -16.34
CA LYS A 181 1.95 -35.79 -17.75
C LYS A 181 3.22 -36.37 -18.40
N ARG A 182 4.37 -36.40 -17.66
CA ARG A 182 5.62 -37.04 -18.14
C ARG A 182 5.48 -38.56 -18.26
N SER A 183 4.88 -39.20 -17.26
CA SER A 183 4.65 -40.62 -17.27
C SER A 183 3.68 -41.06 -18.37
N ALA A 184 2.63 -40.29 -18.63
CA ALA A 184 1.70 -40.55 -19.75
C ALA A 184 2.39 -40.40 -21.12
N ARG A 185 3.24 -39.37 -21.31
CA ARG A 185 4.04 -39.21 -22.55
C ARG A 185 5.06 -40.31 -22.74
N GLN A 186 5.68 -40.82 -21.69
CA GLN A 186 6.60 -41.98 -21.78
C GLN A 186 5.89 -43.27 -22.18
N ARG A 187 4.68 -43.53 -21.65
CA ARG A 187 3.87 -44.70 -22.02
C ARG A 187 3.43 -44.63 -23.49
N LEU A 188 3.04 -43.43 -23.99
CA LEU A 188 2.69 -43.25 -25.40
C LEU A 188 3.88 -43.48 -26.34
N LYS A 189 5.12 -43.08 -25.95
CA LYS A 189 6.32 -43.35 -26.74
C LYS A 189 6.70 -44.85 -26.80
N VAL A 190 6.43 -45.60 -25.74
CA VAL A 190 6.69 -47.04 -25.70
C VAL A 190 5.70 -47.82 -26.58
N VAL A 191 4.45 -47.37 -26.69
CA VAL A 191 3.44 -48.02 -27.55
C VAL A 191 3.74 -47.81 -29.04
N ASP A 192 4.27 -46.64 -29.44
CA ASP A 192 4.62 -46.35 -30.84
C ASP A 192 5.86 -47.13 -31.35
N SER A 193 6.75 -47.59 -30.47
CA SER A 193 7.94 -48.36 -30.86
C SER A 193 7.66 -49.86 -31.12
N ASP A 194 6.62 -50.41 -30.50
CA ASP A 194 6.26 -51.83 -30.67
C ASP A 194 5.33 -52.06 -31.88
N ALA A 195 4.72 -51.02 -32.41
CA ALA A 195 3.83 -51.12 -33.58
C ALA A 195 4.58 -51.21 -34.92
N VAL A 196 5.88 -50.97 -34.95
CA VAL A 196 6.72 -50.95 -36.18
C VAL A 196 7.56 -52.24 -36.35
N ALA A 197 7.57 -53.13 -35.39
CA ALA A 197 8.34 -54.39 -35.43
C ALA A 197 7.55 -55.63 -35.92
N GLY A 198 6.34 -55.44 -36.48
CA GLY A 198 5.47 -56.54 -36.94
C GLY A 198 4.97 -56.30 -38.36
N SER A 199 5.90 -56.30 -39.36
CA SER A 199 5.56 -56.49 -40.77
C SER A 199 6.74 -57.14 -41.48
#